data_dd4549bb9aece1fa1fa6e6b69378e575
#
_entry.id   dd4549bb9aece1fa1fa6e6b69378e575
#
_cell.length_a   1.000
_cell.length_b   1.000
_cell.length_c   1.000
_cell.angle_alpha   90.00
_cell.angle_beta   90.00
_cell.angle_gamma   90.00
#
_symmetry.space_group_name_H-M   'P 1'
#
loop_
_entity.id
_entity.type
_entity.pdbx_description
1 polymer ?
#
loop_
_entity_poly.entity_id
_entity_poly.type
_entity_poly.pdbx_seq_one_letter_code
_entity_poly.pdbx_strand_id
1 'polypeptide(L)'
;MKKLFFLYLLFPVITFAQDYVDIFKVGYGETFNNTFEGTNSDTRIKSFEAGLTFPVVLNKNNALITGADLSINTLQLFPNTEQTSLYSTNIKIGLASTFSEKWSTTIVLLPKIASDYNNITSDDFYLGGFALLKLQKKENLIYRFGAYGSQEAFGFFTTPIIGWYYISPNKKFEMDMSLPISADVNYAIGSTTIGMDYFGIGRSFSINKENQPETYVDLSSLDFAAYWQFNLLDKSVLLRTKIGYSSNDYEVYASDETIDLGLSAFSFGDDRTQLNPKVNGSFFAKVEAIYRFNISKKTNKNTDIQ
;
A
#
# COMPACT_ATOMS: atom_id res chain seq x y z
N MET A 1 -40.41 -24.74 -2.12
CA MET A 1 -39.83 -24.13 -3.33
C MET A 1 -39.15 -22.83 -2.90
N LYS A 2 -37.84 -22.87 -2.65
CA LYS A 2 -37.05 -21.69 -2.26
C LYS A 2 -36.56 -21.00 -3.56
N LYS A 3 -37.07 -19.80 -3.86
CA LYS A 3 -36.60 -18.98 -4.95
C LYS A 3 -35.23 -18.41 -4.59
N LEU A 4 -34.19 -18.92 -5.24
CA LEU A 4 -32.85 -18.36 -5.20
C LEU A 4 -32.88 -17.06 -6.01
N PHE A 5 -32.77 -15.92 -5.36
CA PHE A 5 -32.61 -14.63 -6.00
C PHE A 5 -31.18 -14.55 -6.56
N PHE A 6 -31.01 -14.83 -7.85
CA PHE A 6 -29.78 -14.54 -8.58
C PHE A 6 -29.71 -13.03 -8.82
N LEU A 7 -28.91 -12.35 -8.01
CA LEU A 7 -28.59 -10.93 -8.20
C LEU A 7 -27.73 -10.79 -9.46
N TYR A 8 -28.36 -10.48 -10.60
CA TYR A 8 -27.69 -10.12 -11.85
C TYR A 8 -26.99 -8.77 -11.65
N LEU A 9 -25.69 -8.79 -11.30
CA LEU A 9 -24.81 -7.63 -11.38
C LEU A 9 -24.52 -7.34 -12.87
N LEU A 10 -25.35 -6.51 -13.48
CA LEU A 10 -25.05 -5.86 -14.77
C LEU A 10 -23.87 -4.90 -14.57
N PHE A 11 -22.67 -5.36 -14.91
CA PHE A 11 -21.50 -4.49 -15.00
C PHE A 11 -21.60 -3.68 -16.31
N PRO A 12 -21.78 -2.36 -16.27
CA PRO A 12 -21.57 -1.53 -17.44
C PRO A 12 -20.09 -1.57 -17.83
N VAL A 13 -19.83 -1.54 -19.13
CA VAL A 13 -18.50 -1.45 -19.71
C VAL A 13 -17.88 -0.11 -19.32
N ILE A 14 -17.16 -0.08 -18.22
CA ILE A 14 -16.28 1.04 -17.88
C ILE A 14 -14.98 0.76 -18.64
N THR A 15 -14.65 1.58 -19.62
CA THR A 15 -13.37 1.51 -20.34
C THR A 15 -12.25 1.97 -19.40
N PHE A 16 -11.72 1.05 -18.60
CA PHE A 16 -10.48 1.26 -17.89
C PHE A 16 -9.32 0.80 -18.77
N ALA A 17 -8.24 1.60 -18.86
CA ALA A 17 -7.00 1.11 -19.44
C ALA A 17 -6.42 -0.05 -18.58
N GLN A 18 -6.73 -0.09 -17.30
CA GLN A 18 -6.43 -1.20 -16.41
C GLN A 18 -7.58 -2.21 -16.45
N ASP A 19 -7.33 -3.36 -17.07
CA ASP A 19 -8.31 -4.43 -17.29
C ASP A 19 -8.57 -5.30 -16.03
N TYR A 20 -8.06 -4.92 -14.84
CA TYR A 20 -8.11 -5.73 -13.63
C TYR A 20 -8.19 -4.90 -12.33
N VAL A 21 -8.60 -5.57 -11.26
CA VAL A 21 -8.52 -5.08 -9.88
C VAL A 21 -7.94 -6.18 -9.00
N ASP A 22 -6.93 -5.85 -8.20
CA ASP A 22 -6.39 -6.74 -7.17
C ASP A 22 -7.33 -6.69 -5.96
N ILE A 23 -8.09 -7.78 -5.75
CA ILE A 23 -9.12 -7.89 -4.71
C ILE A 23 -8.48 -8.21 -3.37
N PHE A 24 -7.51 -9.13 -3.37
CA PHE A 24 -6.84 -9.57 -2.16
C PHE A 24 -5.34 -9.69 -2.42
N LYS A 25 -4.56 -9.24 -1.47
CA LYS A 25 -3.11 -9.38 -1.46
C LYS A 25 -2.67 -9.82 -0.07
N VAL A 26 -1.78 -10.78 0.02
CA VAL A 26 -1.09 -11.15 1.25
C VAL A 26 0.40 -11.29 0.96
N GLY A 27 1.23 -10.84 1.89
CA GLY A 27 2.67 -10.90 1.77
C GLY A 27 3.36 -11.17 3.11
N TYR A 28 4.47 -11.87 3.05
CA TYR A 28 5.40 -12.03 4.17
C TYR A 28 6.82 -11.76 3.69
N GLY A 29 7.54 -10.93 4.44
CA GLY A 29 8.92 -10.58 4.16
C GLY A 29 9.78 -10.55 5.40
N GLU A 30 11.09 -10.68 5.21
CA GLU A 30 12.07 -10.57 6.27
C GLU A 30 13.32 -9.89 5.73
N THR A 31 13.88 -8.95 6.50
CA THR A 31 15.20 -8.37 6.23
C THR A 31 16.30 -9.32 6.71
N PHE A 32 17.47 -9.24 6.07
CA PHE A 32 18.54 -10.17 6.42
C PHE A 32 19.31 -9.74 7.66
N ASN A 33 19.65 -8.46 7.75
CA ASN A 33 20.41 -7.92 8.88
C ASN A 33 20.34 -6.38 8.90
N ASN A 34 19.69 -5.81 9.90
CA ASN A 34 19.63 -4.37 10.14
C ASN A 34 20.50 -4.05 11.35
N THR A 35 21.63 -3.39 11.15
CA THR A 35 22.53 -3.01 12.25
C THR A 35 22.05 -1.73 12.93
N PHE A 36 22.28 -1.62 14.23
CA PHE A 36 22.09 -0.37 14.96
C PHE A 36 23.35 0.49 14.86
N GLU A 37 23.20 1.75 14.46
CA GLU A 37 24.34 2.67 14.33
C GLU A 37 25.08 2.84 15.65
N GLY A 38 26.42 2.83 15.60
CA GLY A 38 27.29 2.98 16.77
C GLY A 38 27.33 1.77 17.71
N THR A 39 26.76 0.62 17.31
CA THR A 39 26.74 -0.61 18.12
C THR A 39 27.18 -1.84 17.32
N ASN A 40 27.41 -2.97 18.02
CA ASN A 40 27.63 -4.27 17.36
C ASN A 40 26.36 -5.13 17.32
N SER A 41 25.21 -4.55 17.65
CA SER A 41 23.92 -5.26 17.68
C SER A 41 23.20 -5.09 16.35
N ASP A 42 22.36 -6.06 16.02
CA ASP A 42 21.53 -6.09 14.83
C ASP A 42 20.11 -6.56 15.17
N THR A 43 19.19 -6.30 14.26
CA THR A 43 17.82 -6.80 14.30
C THR A 43 17.40 -7.30 12.93
N ARG A 44 16.38 -8.15 12.90
CA ARG A 44 15.68 -8.53 11.68
C ARG A 44 14.26 -8.02 11.74
N ILE A 45 13.81 -7.44 10.65
CA ILE A 45 12.45 -6.93 10.54
C ILE A 45 11.63 -7.98 9.81
N LYS A 46 10.62 -8.54 10.49
CA LYS A 46 9.65 -9.45 9.91
C LYS A 46 8.40 -8.65 9.59
N SER A 47 7.95 -8.72 8.35
CA SER A 47 6.78 -7.97 7.88
C SER A 47 5.71 -8.94 7.36
N PHE A 48 4.49 -8.80 7.86
CA PHE A 48 3.31 -9.44 7.32
C PHE A 48 2.32 -8.37 6.87
N GLU A 49 1.79 -8.52 5.67
CA GLU A 49 0.80 -7.60 5.12
C GLU A 49 -0.37 -8.38 4.53
N ALA A 50 -1.58 -7.91 4.75
CA ALA A 50 -2.78 -8.41 4.10
C ALA A 50 -3.66 -7.24 3.69
N GLY A 51 -4.17 -7.25 2.47
CA GLY A 51 -5.02 -6.19 1.95
C GLY A 51 -6.19 -6.75 1.18
N LEU A 52 -7.37 -6.18 1.44
CA LEU A 52 -8.59 -6.43 0.72
C LEU A 52 -9.07 -5.12 0.10
N THR A 53 -9.46 -5.15 -1.18
CA THR A 53 -10.11 -4.02 -1.83
C THR A 53 -11.29 -4.53 -2.63
N PHE A 54 -12.49 -4.08 -2.28
CA PHE A 54 -13.72 -4.54 -2.91
C PHE A 54 -14.49 -3.35 -3.51
N PRO A 55 -14.44 -3.17 -4.84
CA PRO A 55 -15.23 -2.15 -5.51
C PRO A 55 -16.69 -2.61 -5.64
N VAL A 56 -17.63 -1.76 -5.21
CA VAL A 56 -19.08 -1.96 -5.36
C VAL A 56 -19.59 -0.99 -6.42
N VAL A 57 -20.01 -1.49 -7.56
CA VAL A 57 -20.55 -0.66 -8.65
C VAL A 57 -21.91 -0.11 -8.24
N LEU A 58 -22.04 1.21 -8.13
CA LEU A 58 -23.29 1.90 -7.81
C LEU A 58 -24.11 2.20 -9.07
N ASN A 59 -23.43 2.62 -10.13
CA ASN A 59 -24.02 2.91 -11.45
C ASN A 59 -22.93 2.93 -12.53
N LYS A 60 -23.29 3.35 -13.77
CA LYS A 60 -22.35 3.38 -14.90
C LYS A 60 -21.11 4.24 -14.68
N ASN A 61 -21.20 5.24 -13.82
CA ASN A 61 -20.16 6.24 -13.64
C ASN A 61 -19.51 6.18 -12.25
N ASN A 62 -20.12 5.49 -11.28
CA ASN A 62 -19.70 5.55 -9.89
C ASN A 62 -19.53 4.15 -9.29
N ALA A 63 -18.45 3.95 -8.55
CA ALA A 63 -18.21 2.79 -7.75
C ALA A 63 -17.74 3.20 -6.34
N LEU A 64 -18.32 2.57 -5.32
CA LEU A 64 -17.83 2.67 -3.95
C LEU A 64 -16.60 1.77 -3.82
N ILE A 65 -15.54 2.27 -3.21
CA ILE A 65 -14.35 1.51 -2.86
C ILE A 65 -14.43 1.20 -1.38
N THR A 66 -14.42 -0.10 -1.05
CA THR A 66 -14.38 -0.58 0.32
C THR A 66 -13.22 -1.55 0.50
N GLY A 67 -12.76 -1.72 1.73
CA GLY A 67 -11.68 -2.66 1.99
C GLY A 67 -11.05 -2.46 3.35
N ALA A 68 -10.01 -3.24 3.60
CA ALA A 68 -9.18 -3.14 4.78
C ALA A 68 -7.74 -3.56 4.46
N ASP A 69 -6.78 -3.00 5.16
CA ASP A 69 -5.39 -3.45 5.16
C ASP A 69 -4.94 -3.72 6.59
N LEU A 70 -4.15 -4.75 6.74
CA LEU A 70 -3.43 -5.11 7.96
C LEU A 70 -1.94 -5.13 7.65
N SER A 71 -1.13 -4.51 8.50
CA SER A 71 0.32 -4.71 8.48
C SER A 71 0.84 -5.00 9.88
N ILE A 72 1.83 -5.88 9.97
CA ILE A 72 2.52 -6.25 11.20
C ILE A 72 4.00 -6.20 10.92
N ASN A 73 4.75 -5.40 11.69
CA ASN A 73 6.21 -5.35 11.62
C ASN A 73 6.77 -5.75 12.99
N THR A 74 7.60 -6.76 13.04
CA THR A 74 8.21 -7.26 14.27
C THR A 74 9.72 -7.08 14.21
N LEU A 75 10.28 -6.33 15.16
CA LEU A 75 11.71 -6.00 15.23
C LEU A 75 12.12 -5.67 16.67
N GLN A 76 13.42 -5.58 16.92
CA GLN A 76 13.94 -4.89 18.09
C GLN A 76 14.06 -3.39 17.75
N LEU A 77 13.51 -2.53 18.59
CA LEU A 77 13.63 -1.07 18.45
C LEU A 77 14.90 -0.53 19.10
N PHE A 78 15.43 -1.24 20.09
CA PHE A 78 16.68 -0.92 20.80
C PHE A 78 17.60 -2.13 20.81
N PRO A 79 18.95 -1.93 20.88
CA PRO A 79 19.92 -3.01 21.01
C PRO A 79 19.64 -3.89 22.23
N ASN A 80 19.71 -5.20 22.03
CA ASN A 80 19.59 -6.22 23.10
C ASN A 80 18.26 -6.17 23.90
N THR A 81 17.19 -5.62 23.32
CA THR A 81 15.84 -5.65 23.92
C THR A 81 14.99 -6.77 23.32
N GLU A 82 13.83 -7.00 23.91
CA GLU A 82 12.83 -7.87 23.31
C GLU A 82 12.28 -7.29 22.00
N GLN A 83 11.77 -8.18 21.14
CA GLN A 83 11.10 -7.76 19.91
C GLN A 83 9.78 -7.06 20.24
N THR A 84 9.51 -6.00 19.51
CA THR A 84 8.22 -5.28 19.53
C THR A 84 7.50 -5.53 18.20
N SER A 85 6.21 -5.83 18.27
CA SER A 85 5.36 -5.93 17.10
C SER A 85 4.53 -4.66 16.95
N LEU A 86 4.60 -4.06 15.77
CA LEU A 86 3.89 -2.84 15.39
C LEU A 86 2.77 -3.22 14.43
N TYR A 87 1.54 -2.92 14.80
CA TYR A 87 0.35 -3.29 14.05
C TYR A 87 -0.28 -2.04 13.43
N SER A 88 -0.76 -2.15 12.20
CA SER A 88 -1.61 -1.13 11.59
C SER A 88 -2.79 -1.79 10.90
N THR A 89 -4.00 -1.39 11.27
CA THR A 89 -5.25 -1.81 10.64
C THR A 89 -5.94 -0.59 10.03
N ASN A 90 -6.06 -0.56 8.70
CA ASN A 90 -6.73 0.50 7.96
C ASN A 90 -8.06 0.02 7.41
N ILE A 91 -9.05 0.89 7.38
CA ILE A 91 -10.29 0.70 6.61
C ILE A 91 -10.23 1.59 5.38
N LYS A 92 -10.72 1.10 4.23
CA LYS A 92 -10.83 1.85 2.98
C LYS A 92 -12.30 2.21 2.75
N ILE A 93 -12.61 3.49 2.63
CA ILE A 93 -13.94 3.97 2.26
C ILE A 93 -13.76 5.05 1.22
N GLY A 94 -14.23 4.83 0.00
CA GLY A 94 -13.97 5.78 -1.06
C GLY A 94 -14.97 5.72 -2.20
N LEU A 95 -14.83 6.65 -3.12
CA LEU A 95 -15.64 6.79 -4.31
C LEU A 95 -14.75 6.95 -5.54
N ALA A 96 -14.97 6.12 -6.53
CA ALA A 96 -14.44 6.31 -7.88
C ALA A 96 -15.57 6.81 -8.78
N SER A 97 -15.35 7.93 -9.49
CA SER A 97 -16.34 8.57 -10.36
C SER A 97 -15.74 8.89 -11.72
N THR A 98 -16.45 8.52 -12.79
CA THR A 98 -16.13 8.85 -14.17
C THR A 98 -17.10 9.93 -14.64
N PHE A 99 -16.62 11.13 -14.95
CA PHE A 99 -17.46 12.27 -15.33
C PHE A 99 -17.32 12.65 -16.81
N SER A 100 -16.39 12.02 -17.53
CA SER A 100 -16.32 12.08 -18.98
C SER A 100 -15.57 10.87 -19.53
N GLU A 101 -15.52 10.70 -20.85
CA GLU A 101 -14.76 9.64 -21.53
C GLU A 101 -13.26 9.66 -21.19
N LYS A 102 -12.74 10.82 -20.78
CA LYS A 102 -11.29 11.00 -20.49
C LYS A 102 -10.98 11.22 -19.02
N TRP A 103 -11.93 11.70 -18.23
CA TRP A 103 -11.67 12.13 -16.88
C TRP A 103 -12.43 11.31 -15.85
N SER A 104 -11.70 10.85 -14.86
CA SER A 104 -12.25 10.20 -13.67
C SER A 104 -11.50 10.64 -12.42
N THR A 105 -12.13 10.45 -11.25
CA THR A 105 -11.52 10.71 -9.96
C THR A 105 -11.65 9.50 -9.06
N THR A 106 -10.76 9.39 -8.09
CA THR A 106 -10.83 8.42 -7.00
C THR A 106 -10.48 9.15 -5.72
N ILE A 107 -11.38 9.13 -4.74
CA ILE A 107 -11.17 9.71 -3.41
C ILE A 107 -11.38 8.60 -2.41
N VAL A 108 -10.43 8.39 -1.49
CA VAL A 108 -10.49 7.35 -0.47
C VAL A 108 -10.08 7.93 0.89
N LEU A 109 -10.90 7.69 1.89
CA LEU A 109 -10.58 7.89 3.30
C LEU A 109 -9.98 6.60 3.87
N LEU A 110 -9.01 6.76 4.75
CA LEU A 110 -8.20 5.70 5.35
C LEU A 110 -8.13 5.87 6.87
N PRO A 111 -9.24 5.72 7.61
CA PRO A 111 -9.16 5.65 9.05
C PRO A 111 -8.36 4.41 9.45
N LYS A 112 -7.45 4.57 10.41
CA LYS A 112 -6.57 3.49 10.87
C LYS A 112 -6.38 3.50 12.37
N ILE A 113 -6.05 2.32 12.91
CA ILE A 113 -5.46 2.12 14.23
C ILE A 113 -4.03 1.64 14.00
N ALA A 114 -3.05 2.29 14.63
CA ALA A 114 -1.66 1.89 14.49
C ALA A 114 -0.90 2.04 15.83
N SER A 115 -0.54 0.90 16.42
CA SER A 115 0.19 0.82 17.70
C SER A 115 0.83 -0.56 17.92
N ASP A 116 1.37 -0.81 19.09
CA ASP A 116 1.80 -2.14 19.54
C ASP A 116 0.65 -3.04 20.01
N TYR A 117 -0.60 -2.55 20.00
CA TYR A 117 -1.83 -3.22 20.42
C TYR A 117 -1.83 -3.76 21.87
N ASN A 118 -0.88 -3.37 22.71
CA ASN A 118 -0.89 -3.76 24.13
C ASN A 118 -2.02 -3.08 24.91
N ASN A 119 -2.26 -1.80 24.64
CA ASN A 119 -3.37 -1.03 25.19
C ASN A 119 -3.81 -0.01 24.14
N ILE A 120 -4.98 -0.22 23.55
CA ILE A 120 -5.50 0.67 22.50
C ILE A 120 -6.15 1.88 23.17
N THR A 121 -5.64 3.07 22.86
CA THR A 121 -6.14 4.38 23.35
C THR A 121 -6.67 5.21 22.18
N SER A 122 -7.20 6.40 22.49
CA SER A 122 -7.63 7.36 21.46
C SER A 122 -6.48 7.84 20.56
N ASP A 123 -5.25 7.80 21.07
CA ASP A 123 -4.05 8.32 20.40
C ASP A 123 -3.50 7.35 19.36
N ASP A 124 -4.05 6.11 19.30
CA ASP A 124 -3.73 5.12 18.26
C ASP A 124 -4.56 5.30 16.99
N PHE A 125 -5.58 6.18 17.02
CA PHE A 125 -6.49 6.42 15.90
C PHE A 125 -6.00 7.56 15.04
N TYR A 126 -5.78 7.28 13.77
CA TYR A 126 -5.32 8.23 12.78
C TYR A 126 -6.27 8.28 11.59
N LEU A 127 -6.34 9.42 10.93
CA LEU A 127 -7.13 9.60 9.72
C LEU A 127 -6.23 10.00 8.57
N GLY A 128 -6.22 9.19 7.54
CA GLY A 128 -5.56 9.48 6.26
C GLY A 128 -6.55 9.45 5.11
N GLY A 129 -6.02 9.75 3.92
CA GLY A 129 -6.79 9.65 2.69
C GLY A 129 -6.01 10.13 1.49
N PHE A 130 -6.55 9.85 0.31
CA PHE A 130 -5.99 10.37 -0.93
C PHE A 130 -7.09 10.75 -1.93
N ALA A 131 -6.75 11.68 -2.81
CA ALA A 131 -7.55 12.05 -3.95
C ALA A 131 -6.70 12.00 -5.23
N LEU A 132 -7.19 11.30 -6.26
CA LEU A 132 -6.55 11.16 -7.56
C LEU A 132 -7.48 11.62 -8.67
N LEU A 133 -7.02 12.51 -9.51
CA LEU A 133 -7.59 12.85 -10.80
C LEU A 133 -6.87 12.04 -11.88
N LYS A 134 -7.61 11.36 -12.75
CA LYS A 134 -7.08 10.49 -13.81
C LYS A 134 -7.49 11.02 -15.17
N LEU A 135 -6.53 11.10 -16.10
CA LEU A 135 -6.73 11.50 -17.48
C LEU A 135 -6.41 10.32 -18.41
N GLN A 136 -7.42 9.74 -19.03
CA GLN A 136 -7.28 8.75 -20.10
C GLN A 136 -6.75 9.44 -21.36
N LYS A 137 -5.45 9.37 -21.61
CA LYS A 137 -4.81 10.02 -22.77
C LYS A 137 -4.95 9.18 -24.04
N LYS A 138 -4.82 7.86 -23.89
CA LYS A 138 -4.95 6.83 -24.93
C LYS A 138 -5.57 5.59 -24.30
N GLU A 139 -6.04 4.64 -25.08
CA GLU A 139 -6.56 3.36 -24.58
C GLU A 139 -5.58 2.63 -23.61
N ASN A 140 -4.29 2.82 -23.82
CA ASN A 140 -3.21 2.17 -23.06
C ASN A 140 -2.39 3.14 -22.19
N LEU A 141 -2.85 4.38 -21.98
CA LEU A 141 -2.13 5.40 -21.20
C LEU A 141 -3.08 6.27 -20.37
N ILE A 142 -2.92 6.24 -19.06
CA ILE A 142 -3.61 7.10 -18.09
C ILE A 142 -2.57 7.93 -17.35
N TYR A 143 -2.75 9.23 -17.25
CA TYR A 143 -2.05 10.08 -16.30
C TYR A 143 -2.82 10.20 -14.99
N ARG A 144 -2.09 10.39 -13.89
CA ARG A 144 -2.63 10.52 -12.52
C ARG A 144 -2.02 11.74 -11.85
N PHE A 145 -2.87 12.54 -11.21
CA PHE A 145 -2.48 13.71 -10.42
C PHE A 145 -3.30 13.71 -9.14
N GLY A 146 -2.65 14.00 -8.01
CA GLY A 146 -3.38 14.00 -6.76
C GLY A 146 -2.50 14.30 -5.57
N ALA A 147 -3.01 13.96 -4.40
CA ALA A 147 -2.29 14.05 -3.14
C ALA A 147 -2.78 12.96 -2.17
N TYR A 148 -1.88 12.56 -1.29
CA TYR A 148 -2.16 11.81 -0.08
C TYR A 148 -1.93 12.71 1.12
N GLY A 149 -2.69 12.53 2.19
CA GLY A 149 -2.48 13.17 3.48
C GLY A 149 -2.90 12.25 4.61
N SER A 150 -2.24 12.36 5.75
CA SER A 150 -2.53 11.59 6.96
C SER A 150 -2.16 12.37 8.20
N GLN A 151 -3.00 12.29 9.21
CA GLN A 151 -2.62 12.63 10.57
C GLN A 151 -1.83 11.44 11.13
N GLU A 152 -0.67 11.71 11.70
CA GLU A 152 0.23 10.70 12.30
C GLU A 152 0.56 11.12 13.74
N ALA A 153 1.21 10.26 14.55
CA ALA A 153 1.68 10.63 15.89
C ALA A 153 2.64 11.82 15.85
N PHE A 154 3.50 11.86 14.83
CA PHE A 154 4.45 12.95 14.63
C PHE A 154 3.84 14.23 14.07
N GLY A 155 2.56 14.29 13.74
CA GLY A 155 1.89 15.46 13.15
C GLY A 155 1.26 15.18 11.78
N PHE A 156 0.94 16.25 11.03
CA PHE A 156 0.32 16.12 9.71
C PHE A 156 1.36 15.85 8.63
N PHE A 157 1.10 14.80 7.84
CA PHE A 157 1.92 14.38 6.70
C PHE A 157 1.12 14.50 5.40
N THR A 158 1.76 15.00 4.34
CA THR A 158 1.17 15.04 3.00
C THR A 158 2.21 14.79 1.92
N THR A 159 1.76 14.28 0.78
CA THR A 159 2.61 14.12 -0.41
C THR A 159 1.79 14.29 -1.69
N PRO A 160 2.28 15.09 -2.66
CA PRO A 160 1.67 15.14 -3.98
C PRO A 160 1.88 13.81 -4.70
N ILE A 161 0.94 13.46 -5.59
CA ILE A 161 1.01 12.26 -6.41
C ILE A 161 1.01 12.67 -7.87
N ILE A 162 2.07 12.27 -8.60
CA ILE A 162 2.15 12.40 -10.05
C ILE A 162 2.49 11.03 -10.61
N GLY A 163 1.72 10.56 -11.58
CA GLY A 163 1.96 9.23 -12.10
C GLY A 163 1.29 8.94 -13.43
N TRP A 164 1.48 7.72 -13.87
CA TRP A 164 0.84 7.19 -15.07
C TRP A 164 0.71 5.68 -14.98
N TYR A 165 -0.29 5.17 -15.66
CA TYR A 165 -0.41 3.76 -16.00
C TYR A 165 -0.22 3.62 -17.50
N TYR A 166 0.68 2.75 -17.91
CA TYR A 166 0.94 2.43 -19.31
C TYR A 166 1.04 0.92 -19.52
N ILE A 167 0.37 0.43 -20.54
CA ILE A 167 0.53 -0.94 -21.01
C ILE A 167 0.87 -0.94 -22.50
N SER A 168 1.87 -1.73 -22.90
CA SER A 168 2.25 -1.83 -24.32
C SER A 168 1.12 -2.46 -25.16
N PRO A 169 1.03 -2.18 -26.48
CA PRO A 169 -0.01 -2.74 -27.35
C PRO A 169 -0.07 -4.27 -27.35
N ASN A 170 1.07 -4.94 -27.17
CA ASN A 170 1.16 -6.41 -27.06
C ASN A 170 0.89 -6.94 -25.64
N LYS A 171 0.51 -6.05 -24.69
CA LYS A 171 0.21 -6.33 -23.29
C LYS A 171 1.33 -7.06 -22.52
N LYS A 172 2.58 -6.95 -22.98
CA LYS A 172 3.73 -7.59 -22.32
C LYS A 172 4.45 -6.65 -21.35
N PHE A 173 4.59 -5.38 -21.70
CA PHE A 173 5.24 -4.38 -20.87
C PHE A 173 4.20 -3.51 -20.17
N GLU A 174 4.32 -3.35 -18.86
CA GLU A 174 3.43 -2.56 -18.03
C GLU A 174 4.22 -1.65 -17.10
N MET A 175 3.72 -0.43 -16.92
CA MET A 175 4.22 0.55 -15.93
C MET A 175 3.03 1.06 -15.13
N ASP A 176 3.10 0.98 -13.82
CA ASP A 176 2.16 1.60 -12.88
C ASP A 176 2.91 2.51 -11.92
N MET A 177 2.78 3.81 -12.12
CA MET A 177 3.54 4.82 -11.41
C MET A 177 2.61 5.74 -10.64
N SER A 178 2.92 5.98 -9.36
CA SER A 178 2.26 6.95 -8.48
C SER A 178 3.33 7.56 -7.56
N LEU A 179 4.20 8.36 -8.15
CA LEU A 179 5.36 8.93 -7.47
C LEU A 179 4.97 10.06 -6.51
N PRO A 180 5.63 10.18 -5.34
CA PRO A 180 6.75 9.36 -4.86
C PRO A 180 6.33 8.10 -4.08
N ILE A 181 5.06 7.72 -4.06
CA ILE A 181 4.54 6.63 -3.19
C ILE A 181 4.90 5.26 -3.74
N SER A 182 4.69 5.01 -5.04
CA SER A 182 4.93 3.68 -5.61
C SER A 182 5.26 3.72 -7.09
N ALA A 183 5.97 2.69 -7.54
CA ALA A 183 6.22 2.40 -8.93
C ALA A 183 6.29 0.87 -9.13
N ASP A 184 5.76 0.37 -10.23
CA ASP A 184 5.92 -1.01 -10.70
C ASP A 184 6.18 -0.98 -12.20
N VAL A 185 7.27 -1.62 -12.63
CA VAL A 185 7.62 -1.77 -14.04
C VAL A 185 7.86 -3.25 -14.30
N ASN A 186 7.12 -3.82 -15.24
CA ASN A 186 7.19 -5.25 -15.45
C ASN A 186 7.06 -5.69 -16.90
N TYR A 187 7.49 -6.91 -17.14
CA TYR A 187 7.44 -7.55 -18.44
C TYR A 187 6.96 -9.01 -18.33
N ALA A 188 5.90 -9.34 -19.07
CA ALA A 188 5.30 -10.68 -19.09
C ALA A 188 6.04 -11.60 -20.07
N ILE A 189 6.44 -12.78 -19.59
CA ILE A 189 7.15 -13.82 -20.34
C ILE A 189 6.37 -15.14 -20.19
N GLY A 190 5.53 -15.44 -21.16
CA GLY A 190 4.66 -16.62 -21.09
C GLY A 190 3.72 -16.58 -19.89
N SER A 191 3.81 -17.56 -19.02
CA SER A 191 3.04 -17.67 -17.77
C SER A 191 3.68 -16.96 -16.57
N THR A 192 4.79 -16.27 -16.77
CA THR A 192 5.51 -15.55 -15.73
C THR A 192 5.61 -14.06 -16.04
N THR A 193 5.97 -13.27 -15.04
CA THR A 193 6.28 -11.84 -15.16
C THR A 193 7.51 -11.54 -14.34
N ILE A 194 8.44 -10.80 -14.90
CA ILE A 194 9.57 -10.23 -14.16
C ILE A 194 9.36 -8.73 -14.04
N GLY A 195 9.79 -8.15 -12.95
CA GLY A 195 9.63 -6.70 -12.75
C GLY A 195 10.50 -6.16 -11.65
N MET A 196 10.40 -4.85 -11.52
CA MET A 196 10.97 -4.08 -10.42
C MET A 196 9.88 -3.21 -9.84
N ASP A 197 9.84 -3.10 -8.53
CA ASP A 197 8.94 -2.20 -7.85
C ASP A 197 9.66 -1.32 -6.82
N TYR A 198 9.01 -0.23 -6.52
CA TYR A 198 9.39 0.74 -5.51
C TYR A 198 8.16 1.04 -4.66
N PHE A 199 8.37 1.14 -3.36
CA PHE A 199 7.33 1.56 -2.43
C PHE A 199 7.92 2.45 -1.35
N GLY A 200 7.34 3.64 -1.20
CA GLY A 200 7.68 4.61 -0.16
C GLY A 200 6.52 4.77 0.80
N ILE A 201 6.81 4.73 2.10
CA ILE A 201 5.82 4.88 3.14
C ILE A 201 6.36 5.72 4.29
N GLY A 202 5.48 6.59 4.81
CA GLY A 202 5.64 7.26 6.09
C GLY A 202 4.41 6.98 6.95
N ARG A 203 4.60 6.44 8.16
CA ARG A 203 3.54 6.17 9.13
C ARG A 203 4.08 6.12 10.55
N SER A 204 3.20 6.30 11.52
CA SER A 204 3.56 6.16 12.93
C SER A 204 2.80 5.03 13.61
N PHE A 205 3.33 4.59 14.74
CA PHE A 205 2.75 3.57 15.61
C PHE A 205 2.94 4.00 17.06
N SER A 206 1.87 4.12 17.83
CA SER A 206 1.96 4.38 19.27
C SER A 206 2.52 3.15 20.01
N ILE A 207 3.28 3.38 21.05
CA ILE A 207 3.82 2.35 21.94
C ILE A 207 3.25 2.56 23.34
N ASN A 208 2.40 1.65 23.78
CA ASN A 208 1.61 1.73 24.99
C ASN A 208 2.01 0.67 26.03
N LYS A 209 3.30 0.58 26.36
CA LYS A 209 3.82 -0.36 27.36
C LYS A 209 3.49 0.09 28.78
N GLU A 210 2.98 -0.85 29.61
CA GLU A 210 2.72 -0.58 31.01
C GLU A 210 3.96 -0.08 31.76
N ASN A 211 3.77 0.94 32.60
CA ASN A 211 4.81 1.54 33.47
C ASN A 211 6.04 2.10 32.71
N GLN A 212 5.86 2.44 31.44
CA GLN A 212 6.89 3.14 30.65
C GLN A 212 6.30 4.45 30.13
N PRO A 213 7.15 5.47 29.84
CA PRO A 213 6.69 6.68 29.16
C PRO A 213 6.07 6.31 27.80
N GLU A 214 4.99 6.98 27.44
CA GLU A 214 4.37 6.85 26.13
C GLU A 214 5.33 7.35 25.06
N THR A 215 5.49 6.56 24.03
CA THR A 215 6.36 6.86 22.89
C THR A 215 5.65 6.48 21.60
N TYR A 216 6.17 6.90 20.47
CA TYR A 216 5.75 6.38 19.18
C TYR A 216 6.93 6.04 18.29
N VAL A 217 6.70 5.18 17.32
CA VAL A 217 7.65 4.87 16.24
C VAL A 217 7.23 5.66 15.01
N ASP A 218 8.13 6.49 14.49
CA ASP A 218 8.06 7.06 13.15
C ASP A 218 8.76 6.09 12.19
N LEU A 219 8.00 5.50 11.28
CA LEU A 219 8.51 4.63 10.22
C LEU A 219 8.56 5.39 8.91
N SER A 220 9.76 5.61 8.41
CA SER A 220 10.03 6.06 7.05
C SER A 220 10.75 4.96 6.29
N SER A 221 10.13 4.40 5.25
CA SER A 221 10.71 3.31 4.48
C SER A 221 10.66 3.58 2.99
N LEU A 222 11.76 3.26 2.31
CA LEU A 222 11.88 3.22 0.86
C LEU A 222 12.32 1.81 0.47
N ASP A 223 11.40 1.07 -0.14
CA ASP A 223 11.62 -0.31 -0.57
C ASP A 223 11.84 -0.35 -2.09
N PHE A 224 12.95 -0.91 -2.51
CA PHE A 224 13.25 -1.19 -3.92
C PHE A 224 13.43 -2.69 -4.09
N ALA A 225 12.69 -3.31 -5.00
CA ALA A 225 12.80 -4.75 -5.23
C ALA A 225 12.76 -5.12 -6.70
N ALA A 226 13.46 -6.20 -7.04
CA ALA A 226 13.21 -6.99 -8.24
C ALA A 226 12.35 -8.19 -7.86
N TYR A 227 11.50 -8.62 -8.78
CA TYR A 227 10.61 -9.75 -8.53
C TYR A 227 10.43 -10.66 -9.71
N TRP A 228 10.08 -11.91 -9.38
CA TRP A 228 9.58 -12.90 -10.30
C TRP A 228 8.19 -13.35 -9.86
N GLN A 229 7.24 -13.32 -10.78
CA GLN A 229 5.85 -13.63 -10.54
C GLN A 229 5.38 -14.78 -11.44
N PHE A 230 4.69 -15.73 -10.86
CA PHE A 230 3.97 -16.80 -11.55
C PHE A 230 2.50 -16.39 -11.69
N ASN A 231 2.00 -16.45 -12.93
CA ASN A 231 0.63 -16.08 -13.27
C ASN A 231 -0.20 -17.37 -13.41
N LEU A 232 -1.00 -17.67 -12.42
CA LEU A 232 -1.81 -18.88 -12.32
C LEU A 232 -3.28 -18.57 -12.63
N LEU A 233 -4.07 -19.61 -12.93
CA LEU A 233 -5.52 -19.54 -13.17
C LEU A 233 -5.89 -18.35 -14.09
N ASP A 234 -5.28 -18.33 -15.27
CA ASP A 234 -5.48 -17.26 -16.26
C ASP A 234 -5.21 -15.86 -15.71
N LYS A 235 -4.16 -15.70 -14.92
CA LYS A 235 -3.76 -14.46 -14.23
C LYS A 235 -4.73 -13.99 -13.16
N SER A 236 -5.59 -14.86 -12.62
CA SER A 236 -6.44 -14.52 -11.48
C SER A 236 -5.73 -14.75 -10.14
N VAL A 237 -4.69 -15.58 -10.12
CA VAL A 237 -3.83 -15.78 -8.94
C VAL A 237 -2.39 -15.54 -9.35
N LEU A 238 -1.73 -14.64 -8.63
CA LEU A 238 -0.34 -14.27 -8.88
C LEU A 238 0.47 -14.63 -7.63
N LEU A 239 1.54 -15.40 -7.82
CA LEU A 239 2.50 -15.70 -6.77
C LEU A 239 3.80 -14.97 -7.10
N ARG A 240 4.25 -14.07 -6.22
CA ARG A 240 5.40 -13.19 -6.45
C ARG A 240 6.45 -13.44 -5.39
N THR A 241 7.69 -13.57 -5.82
CA THR A 241 8.88 -13.58 -4.97
C THR A 241 9.71 -12.35 -5.26
N LYS A 242 10.15 -11.65 -4.21
CA LYS A 242 10.93 -10.42 -4.28
C LYS A 242 12.24 -10.55 -3.54
N ILE A 243 13.26 -9.90 -4.07
CA ILE A 243 14.51 -9.59 -3.37
C ILE A 243 14.77 -8.10 -3.59
N GLY A 244 15.07 -7.39 -2.52
CA GLY A 244 15.21 -5.95 -2.58
C GLY A 244 16.04 -5.38 -1.45
N TYR A 245 16.10 -4.06 -1.40
CA TYR A 245 16.70 -3.27 -0.33
C TYR A 245 15.66 -2.32 0.24
N SER A 246 15.62 -2.22 1.58
CA SER A 246 14.74 -1.32 2.32
C SER A 246 15.56 -0.40 3.22
N SER A 247 15.23 0.89 3.25
CA SER A 247 15.90 1.84 4.15
C SER A 247 15.50 1.62 5.61
N ASN A 248 14.23 1.26 5.86
CA ASN A 248 13.70 0.84 7.17
C ASN A 248 14.10 1.77 8.33
N ASP A 249 13.88 3.06 8.19
CA ASP A 249 14.09 3.99 9.29
C ASP A 249 12.94 3.85 10.30
N TYR A 250 13.23 3.22 11.45
CA TYR A 250 12.33 3.08 12.61
C TYR A 250 12.88 3.93 13.74
N GLU A 251 12.34 5.13 13.88
CA GLU A 251 12.78 6.12 14.86
C GLU A 251 11.77 6.22 15.99
N VAL A 252 12.25 6.15 17.24
CA VAL A 252 11.40 6.23 18.44
C VAL A 252 11.50 7.62 19.02
N TYR A 253 10.34 8.23 19.32
CA TYR A 253 10.24 9.56 19.91
C TYR A 253 9.28 9.56 21.10
N ALA A 254 9.37 10.58 21.98
CA ALA A 254 8.38 10.82 23.02
C ALA A 254 7.02 11.21 22.41
N SER A 255 5.91 10.85 23.07
CA SER A 255 4.55 11.05 22.51
C SER A 255 4.17 12.52 22.36
N ASP A 256 4.80 13.43 23.08
CA ASP A 256 4.59 14.87 23.03
C ASP A 256 5.47 15.60 22.00
N GLU A 257 6.43 14.92 21.38
CA GLU A 257 7.31 15.50 20.35
C GLU A 257 6.70 15.33 18.95
N THR A 258 6.48 16.44 18.24
CA THR A 258 5.86 16.46 16.91
C THR A 258 6.63 17.36 15.96
N ILE A 259 6.36 17.22 14.66
CA ILE A 259 6.83 18.15 13.61
C ILE A 259 5.69 19.10 13.21
N ASP A 260 6.02 20.25 12.63
CA ASP A 260 5.01 21.17 12.09
C ASP A 260 4.31 20.59 10.86
N LEU A 261 5.08 20.01 9.91
CA LEU A 261 4.57 19.46 8.67
C LEU A 261 5.53 18.46 8.05
N GLY A 262 5.04 17.27 7.73
CA GLY A 262 5.70 16.32 6.83
C GLY A 262 5.27 16.54 5.37
N LEU A 263 6.22 16.75 4.47
CA LEU A 263 5.98 16.88 3.03
C LEU A 263 6.88 15.91 2.25
N SER A 264 6.32 14.80 1.82
CA SER A 264 7.07 13.72 1.17
C SER A 264 8.26 13.24 2.01
N ALA A 265 9.50 13.51 1.59
CA ALA A 265 10.72 13.15 2.31
C ALA A 265 11.25 14.27 3.23
N PHE A 266 10.51 15.36 3.40
CA PHE A 266 10.95 16.52 4.18
C PHE A 266 10.10 16.70 5.42
N SER A 267 10.75 16.93 6.56
CA SER A 267 10.10 17.31 7.82
C SER A 267 10.44 18.77 8.13
N PHE A 268 9.41 19.57 8.36
CA PHE A 268 9.56 20.97 8.73
C PHE A 268 9.24 21.12 10.23
N GLY A 269 10.03 21.97 10.95
CA GLY A 269 9.89 22.17 12.39
C GLY A 269 10.21 20.88 13.17
N ASP A 270 11.20 20.11 12.74
CA ASP A 270 11.60 18.87 13.40
C ASP A 270 12.70 19.15 14.44
N ASP A 271 12.27 19.33 15.69
CA ASP A 271 13.15 19.52 16.85
C ASP A 271 13.12 18.27 17.78
N ARG A 272 12.57 17.15 17.32
CA ARG A 272 12.42 15.92 18.09
C ARG A 272 13.77 15.29 18.43
N THR A 273 13.83 14.61 19.56
CA THR A 273 15.00 13.85 19.99
C THR A 273 14.77 12.37 19.82
N GLN A 274 15.47 11.75 18.86
CA GLN A 274 15.41 10.32 18.65
C GLN A 274 15.95 9.55 19.86
N LEU A 275 15.15 8.61 20.38
CA LEU A 275 15.45 7.84 21.58
C LEU A 275 16.25 6.57 21.32
N ASN A 276 16.06 5.95 20.17
CA ASN A 276 16.78 4.72 19.79
C ASN A 276 17.94 5.01 18.83
N PRO A 277 18.97 4.16 18.79
CA PRO A 277 19.99 4.23 17.74
C PRO A 277 19.34 4.02 16.37
N LYS A 278 19.85 4.71 15.35
CA LYS A 278 19.38 4.53 13.98
C LYS A 278 19.48 3.07 13.54
N VAL A 279 18.41 2.55 12.97
CA VAL A 279 18.34 1.23 12.35
C VAL A 279 18.74 1.37 10.89
N ASN A 280 19.87 0.78 10.51
CA ASN A 280 20.33 0.86 9.12
C ASN A 280 19.48 -0.01 8.18
N GLY A 281 19.34 0.43 6.94
CA GLY A 281 18.65 -0.34 5.91
C GLY A 281 19.32 -1.68 5.61
N SER A 282 18.57 -2.61 5.04
CA SER A 282 19.04 -3.97 4.75
C SER A 282 18.40 -4.54 3.49
N PHE A 283 19.04 -5.57 2.93
CA PHE A 283 18.39 -6.41 1.94
C PHE A 283 17.28 -7.24 2.59
N PHE A 284 16.24 -7.51 1.80
CA PHE A 284 15.10 -8.32 2.23
C PHE A 284 14.69 -9.33 1.16
N ALA A 285 14.00 -10.38 1.59
CA ALA A 285 13.23 -11.27 0.73
C ALA A 285 11.76 -11.21 1.14
N LYS A 286 10.85 -11.28 0.15
CA LYS A 286 9.40 -11.24 0.37
C LYS A 286 8.69 -12.18 -0.58
N VAL A 287 7.64 -12.84 -0.11
CA VAL A 287 6.70 -13.61 -0.93
C VAL A 287 5.33 -12.97 -0.85
N GLU A 288 4.61 -12.93 -1.99
CA GLU A 288 3.28 -12.34 -2.06
C GLU A 288 2.35 -13.26 -2.85
N ALA A 289 1.10 -13.36 -2.41
CA ALA A 289 0.01 -13.94 -3.17
C ALA A 289 -1.05 -12.87 -3.42
N ILE A 290 -1.48 -12.74 -4.68
CA ILE A 290 -2.42 -11.71 -5.11
C ILE A 290 -3.58 -12.41 -5.83
N TYR A 291 -4.80 -12.13 -5.41
CA TYR A 291 -6.00 -12.51 -6.13
C TYR A 291 -6.51 -11.33 -6.94
N ARG A 292 -6.51 -11.51 -8.25
CA ARG A 292 -6.82 -10.49 -9.25
C ARG A 292 -8.12 -10.80 -9.98
N PHE A 293 -9.01 -9.83 -10.02
CA PHE A 293 -10.24 -9.91 -10.81
C PHE A 293 -10.04 -9.20 -12.16
N ASN A 294 -10.19 -9.95 -13.25
CA ASN A 294 -10.08 -9.42 -14.62
C ASN A 294 -11.46 -8.92 -15.09
N ILE A 295 -11.58 -7.61 -15.32
CA ILE A 295 -12.84 -6.96 -15.71
C ILE A 295 -13.20 -7.30 -17.16
N SER A 296 -12.21 -7.36 -18.06
CA SER A 296 -12.39 -7.57 -19.52
C SER A 296 -12.93 -8.96 -19.90
N LYS A 297 -12.67 -10.00 -19.10
CA LYS A 297 -13.12 -11.39 -19.40
C LYS A 297 -14.65 -11.59 -19.30
N LYS A 298 -15.38 -10.71 -18.62
CA LYS A 298 -16.85 -10.85 -18.49
C LYS A 298 -17.62 -10.37 -19.70
N THR A 299 -17.06 -9.49 -20.50
CA THR A 299 -17.74 -8.91 -21.69
C THR A 299 -17.85 -9.92 -22.84
N ASN A 300 -16.88 -10.82 -23.02
CA ASN A 300 -16.86 -11.77 -24.13
C ASN A 300 -17.72 -13.04 -23.92
N LYS A 301 -18.13 -13.36 -22.66
CA LYS A 301 -19.00 -14.53 -22.42
C LYS A 301 -20.48 -14.28 -22.71
N ASN A 302 -20.91 -13.03 -22.85
CA ASN A 302 -22.30 -12.70 -23.13
C ASN A 302 -22.62 -12.49 -24.63
N THR A 303 -21.60 -12.57 -25.51
CA THR A 303 -21.79 -12.41 -26.97
C THR A 303 -21.96 -13.75 -27.72
N ASP A 304 -21.71 -14.87 -27.05
CA ASP A 304 -21.80 -16.21 -27.69
C ASP A 304 -23.10 -16.97 -27.40
N ILE A 305 -24.12 -16.27 -26.90
CA ILE A 305 -25.48 -16.83 -26.73
C ILE A 305 -26.47 -15.91 -27.44
N GLN A 306 -26.52 -16.01 -28.74
CA GLN A 306 -27.67 -15.69 -29.61
C GLN A 306 -27.92 -16.83 -30.57
#